data_42e1bf51442d97fb6c227e442bbdb9f1
#
_entry.id   42e1bf51442d97fb6c227e442bbdb9f1
#
_cell.length_a   1.000
_cell.length_b   1.000
_cell.length_c   1.000
_cell.angle_alpha   90.00
_cell.angle_beta   90.00
_cell.angle_gamma   90.00
#
_symmetry.space_group_name_H-M   'P 1'
#
loop_
_entity.id
_entity.type
_entity.pdbx_description
1 polymer ?
#
loop_
_entity_poly.entity_id
_entity_poly.type
_entity_poly.pdbx_seq_one_letter_code
_entity_poly.pdbx_strand_id
1 'polypeptide(L)'
;MKQLLIRADDLGYSDGVNYGIAKAVNKGIVKSVGVMTNMPTAMDGLKLLKKENVCLGQHTNICVGKPITNPALIPTLCKEDGCFKT
;
A
#
# COMPACT_ATOMS: atom_id res chain seq x y z
N MET A 1 -17.84 10.50 -24.39
CA MET A 1 -16.45 10.79 -24.02
C MET A 1 -15.85 9.60 -23.30
N LYS A 2 -14.64 9.23 -23.64
CA LYS A 2 -13.91 8.16 -22.95
C LYS A 2 -13.11 8.75 -21.80
N GLN A 3 -13.08 8.04 -20.66
CA GLN A 3 -12.31 8.44 -19.50
C GLN A 3 -11.37 7.30 -19.11
N LEU A 4 -10.21 7.63 -18.56
CA LEU A 4 -9.22 6.66 -18.11
C LEU A 4 -8.84 6.94 -16.65
N LEU A 5 -8.95 5.92 -15.82
CA LEU A 5 -8.50 5.98 -14.44
C LEU A 5 -7.34 5.02 -14.26
N ILE A 6 -6.19 5.56 -13.89
CA ILE A 6 -4.99 4.76 -13.61
C ILE A 6 -4.80 4.67 -12.10
N ARG A 7 -4.65 3.45 -11.61
CA ARG A 7 -4.43 3.16 -10.20
C ARG A 7 -3.01 2.65 -9.98
N ALA A 8 -2.35 3.15 -8.95
CA ALA A 8 -1.10 2.60 -8.44
C ALA A 8 -1.39 1.81 -7.17
N ASP A 9 -0.96 0.57 -7.13
CA ASP A 9 -1.10 -0.29 -5.94
C ASP A 9 0.22 -0.36 -5.17
N ASP A 10 0.16 -0.88 -3.93
CA ASP A 10 1.30 -1.19 -3.07
C ASP A 10 1.94 0.03 -2.39
N LEU A 11 1.21 1.13 -2.19
CA LEU A 11 1.76 2.19 -1.33
C LEU A 11 1.97 1.63 0.07
N GLY A 12 3.16 1.81 0.59
CA GLY A 12 3.55 1.27 1.89
C GLY A 12 4.44 0.03 1.79
N TYR A 13 4.63 -0.52 0.60
CA TYR A 13 5.45 -1.71 0.40
C TYR A 13 6.91 -1.46 0.78
N SER A 14 7.46 -0.34 0.35
CA SER A 14 8.84 0.09 0.65
C SER A 14 8.98 1.59 0.35
N ASP A 15 10.07 2.18 0.83
CA ASP A 15 10.37 3.58 0.52
C ASP A 15 10.50 3.80 -0.99
N GLY A 16 11.16 2.89 -1.70
CA GLY A 16 11.32 3.00 -3.14
C GLY A 16 9.98 2.98 -3.88
N VAL A 17 9.08 2.07 -3.50
CA VAL A 17 7.74 2.01 -4.08
C VAL A 17 6.97 3.29 -3.74
N ASN A 18 7.06 3.77 -2.51
CA ASN A 18 6.39 5.01 -2.09
C ASN A 18 6.82 6.20 -2.95
N TYR A 19 8.13 6.39 -3.14
CA TYR A 19 8.64 7.49 -3.96
C TYR A 19 8.22 7.35 -5.43
N GLY A 20 8.22 6.13 -5.96
CA GLY A 20 7.78 5.87 -7.33
C GLY A 20 6.33 6.23 -7.53
N ILE A 21 5.46 5.82 -6.60
CA ILE A 21 4.03 6.13 -6.64
C ILE A 21 3.82 7.65 -6.51
N ALA A 22 4.51 8.29 -5.57
CA ALA A 22 4.38 9.73 -5.38
C ALA A 22 4.76 10.49 -6.65
N LYS A 23 5.80 10.07 -7.34
CA LYS A 23 6.21 10.66 -8.60
C LYS A 23 5.17 10.43 -9.69
N ALA A 24 4.61 9.23 -9.77
CA ALA A 24 3.57 8.92 -10.77
C ALA A 24 2.29 9.74 -10.55
N VAL A 25 1.96 10.03 -9.29
CA VAL A 25 0.84 10.92 -8.95
C VAL A 25 1.17 12.37 -9.26
N ASN A 26 2.34 12.84 -8.82
CA ASN A 26 2.72 14.26 -8.93
C ASN A 26 3.06 14.66 -10.37
N LYS A 27 3.79 13.83 -11.09
CA LYS A 27 4.27 14.13 -12.45
C LYS A 27 3.55 13.37 -13.54
N GLY A 28 2.75 12.39 -13.21
CA GLY A 28 2.07 11.52 -14.18
C GLY A 28 0.55 11.61 -14.09
N ILE A 29 -0.09 10.54 -14.50
CA ILE A 29 -1.55 10.48 -14.65
C ILE A 29 -2.24 9.63 -13.61
N VAL A 30 -1.55 9.18 -12.57
CA VAL A 30 -2.14 8.36 -11.50
C VAL A 30 -3.02 9.23 -10.62
N LYS A 31 -4.28 8.84 -10.45
CA LYS A 31 -5.26 9.56 -9.62
C LYS A 31 -5.88 8.68 -8.54
N SER A 32 -5.54 7.40 -8.50
CA SER A 32 -6.03 6.46 -7.50
C SER A 32 -4.86 5.65 -6.95
N VAL A 33 -4.80 5.50 -5.63
CA VAL A 33 -3.68 4.79 -4.98
C VAL A 33 -4.23 3.79 -3.97
N GLY A 34 -3.75 2.56 -4.04
CA GLY A 34 -4.04 1.52 -3.07
C GLY A 34 -2.97 1.47 -1.99
N VAL A 35 -3.39 1.56 -0.74
CA VAL A 35 -2.51 1.63 0.44
C VAL A 35 -2.50 0.29 1.16
N MET A 36 -1.31 -0.27 1.36
CA MET A 36 -1.11 -1.48 2.16
C MET A 36 -1.00 -1.06 3.63
N THR A 37 -2.13 -1.00 4.31
CA THR A 37 -2.24 -0.38 5.63
C THR A 37 -1.50 -1.10 6.75
N ASN A 38 -1.15 -2.36 6.55
CA ASN A 38 -0.38 -3.15 7.53
C ASN A 38 1.14 -2.99 7.38
N MET A 39 1.61 -2.30 6.36
CA MET A 39 3.05 -2.20 6.08
C MET A 39 3.70 -1.07 6.88
N PRO A 40 4.96 -1.26 7.33
CA PRO A 40 5.64 -0.25 8.17
C PRO A 40 5.79 1.11 7.51
N THR A 41 5.95 1.17 6.18
CA THR A 41 6.16 2.44 5.48
C THR A 41 4.87 3.05 4.92
N ALA A 42 3.70 2.54 5.31
CA ALA A 42 2.42 3.06 4.80
C ALA A 42 2.21 4.53 5.15
N MET A 43 2.48 4.91 6.41
CA MET A 43 2.33 6.31 6.82
C MET A 43 3.29 7.24 6.10
N ASP A 44 4.52 6.80 5.87
CA ASP A 44 5.50 7.58 5.12
C ASP A 44 5.02 7.81 3.68
N GLY A 45 4.47 6.78 3.06
CA GLY A 45 3.88 6.90 1.72
C GLY A 45 2.72 7.89 1.69
N LEU A 46 1.82 7.81 2.67
CA LEU A 46 0.69 8.73 2.76
C LEU A 46 1.14 10.19 2.93
N LYS A 47 2.21 10.42 3.69
CA LYS A 47 2.76 11.77 3.86
C LYS A 47 3.24 12.37 2.54
N LEU A 48 3.78 11.55 1.65
CA LEU A 48 4.23 12.00 0.33
C LEU A 48 3.07 12.47 -0.55
N LEU A 49 1.85 11.97 -0.29
CA LEU A 49 0.65 12.29 -1.07
C LEU A 49 -0.24 13.35 -0.43
N LYS A 50 0.17 13.90 0.72
CA LYS A 50 -0.67 14.77 1.55
C LYS A 50 -1.26 15.96 0.80
N LYS A 51 -0.51 16.52 -0.16
CA LYS A 51 -0.94 17.71 -0.92
C LYS A 51 -1.52 17.35 -2.28
N GLU A 52 -1.62 16.07 -2.59
CA GLU A 52 -2.07 15.63 -3.91
C GLU A 52 -3.58 15.38 -3.91
N ASN A 53 -4.23 15.71 -5.02
CA ASN A 53 -5.63 15.38 -5.24
C ASN A 53 -5.72 13.96 -5.81
N VAL A 54 -5.77 12.99 -4.93
CA VAL A 54 -5.75 11.57 -5.29
C VAL A 54 -6.78 10.81 -4.46
N CYS A 55 -7.43 9.82 -5.08
CA CYS A 55 -8.32 8.91 -4.39
C CYS A 55 -7.48 7.82 -3.69
N LEU A 56 -7.66 7.67 -2.39
CA LEU A 56 -6.99 6.64 -1.61
C LEU A 56 -7.95 5.50 -1.31
N GLY A 57 -7.50 4.28 -1.50
CA GLY A 57 -8.25 3.09 -1.15
C GLY A 57 -7.36 2.12 -0.38
N GLN A 58 -7.98 1.19 0.33
CA GLN A 58 -7.24 0.12 0.98
C GLN A 58 -6.83 -0.93 -0.06
N HIS A 59 -5.57 -1.30 -0.05
CA HIS A 59 -5.05 -2.44 -0.79
C HIS A 59 -4.83 -3.55 0.22
N THR A 60 -5.83 -4.41 0.39
CA THR A 60 -5.81 -5.48 1.39
C THR A 60 -4.65 -6.43 1.13
N ASN A 61 -3.86 -6.67 2.17
CA ASN A 61 -2.67 -7.51 2.09
C ASN A 61 -2.70 -8.60 3.17
N ILE A 62 -2.65 -9.85 2.73
CA ILE A 62 -2.57 -11.02 3.60
C ILE A 62 -1.41 -11.94 3.22
N CYS A 63 -0.44 -11.45 2.45
CA CYS A 63 0.62 -12.28 1.91
C CYS A 63 2.04 -11.71 2.06
N VAL A 64 2.19 -10.46 2.50
CA VAL A 64 3.51 -9.83 2.64
C VAL A 64 3.61 -9.11 3.98
N GLY A 65 4.75 -9.27 4.64
CA GLY A 65 5.03 -8.57 5.90
C GLY A 65 4.28 -9.15 7.09
N LYS A 66 4.00 -8.29 8.06
CA LYS A 66 3.34 -8.71 9.31
C LYS A 66 1.89 -8.27 9.33
N PRO A 67 0.98 -9.11 9.88
CA PRO A 67 -0.40 -8.71 10.07
C PRO A 67 -0.53 -7.68 11.19
N ILE A 68 -1.60 -6.89 11.16
CA ILE A 68 -2.02 -6.07 12.29
C ILE A 68 -2.66 -6.97 13.36
N THR A 69 -3.42 -7.98 12.91
CA THR A 69 -4.04 -8.97 13.80
C THR A 69 -2.95 -9.81 14.47
N ASN A 70 -3.15 -10.16 15.75
CA ASN A 70 -2.23 -11.06 16.46
C ASN A 70 -2.08 -12.37 15.66
N PRO A 71 -0.85 -12.75 15.28
CA PRO A 71 -0.62 -13.96 14.48
C PRO A 71 -1.16 -15.24 15.11
N ALA A 72 -1.22 -15.30 16.44
CA ALA A 72 -1.75 -16.46 17.16
C ALA A 72 -3.23 -16.72 16.84
N LEU A 73 -3.95 -15.69 16.40
CA LEU A 73 -5.36 -15.81 16.02
C LEU A 73 -5.57 -16.21 14.56
N ILE A 74 -4.50 -16.17 13.76
CA ILE A 74 -4.54 -16.48 12.33
C ILE A 74 -3.37 -17.42 11.95
N PRO A 75 -3.24 -18.57 12.62
CA PRO A 75 -2.06 -19.43 12.45
C PRO A 75 -1.93 -20.02 11.04
N THR A 76 -3.03 -20.16 10.31
CA THR A 76 -2.96 -20.68 8.94
C THR A 76 -2.40 -19.68 7.93
N LEU A 77 -2.40 -18.39 8.27
CA LEU A 77 -1.90 -17.33 7.40
C LEU A 77 -0.47 -16.93 7.71
N CYS A 78 0.05 -17.30 8.87
CA CYS A 78 1.33 -16.81 9.36
C CYS A 78 2.36 -17.92 9.52
N LYS A 79 3.63 -17.55 9.34
CA LYS A 79 4.78 -18.38 9.69
C LYS A 79 5.07 -18.28 11.18
N GLU A 80 6.03 -19.09 11.67
CA GLU A 80 6.43 -19.06 13.08
C GLU A 80 6.96 -17.70 13.54
N ASP A 81 7.57 -16.95 12.63
CA ASP A 81 8.10 -15.61 12.94
C ASP A 81 7.01 -14.52 13.00
N GLY A 82 5.76 -14.89 12.78
CA GLY A 82 4.62 -13.98 12.81
C GLY A 82 4.33 -13.25 11.51
N CYS A 83 5.15 -13.43 10.49
CA CYS A 83 4.90 -12.84 9.17
C CYS A 83 3.91 -13.70 8.36
N PHE A 84 3.26 -13.06 7.39
CA PHE A 84 2.41 -13.80 6.46
C PHE A 84 3.22 -14.83 5.67
N LYS A 85 2.56 -15.93 5.32
CA LYS A 85 3.09 -16.92 4.36
C LYS A 85 3.03 -16.31 2.97
N THR A 86 4.06 -16.55 2.20
CA THR A 86 4.10 -16.15 0.79
C THR A 86 3.70 -17.31 -0.13
#